data_44fe15c7688b30650e379757240c59e6
#
_entry.id   44fe15c7688b30650e379757240c59e6
#
_cell.length_a   1.000
_cell.length_b   1.000
_cell.length_c   1.000
_cell.angle_alpha   90.00
_cell.angle_beta   90.00
_cell.angle_gamma   90.00
#
_symmetry.space_group_name_H-M   'P 1'
#
loop_
_entity.id
_entity.type
_entity.pdbx_description
1 polymer ?
#
loop_
_entity_poly.entity_id
_entity_poly.type
_entity_poly.pdbx_seq_one_letter_code
_entity_poly.pdbx_strand_id
1 'polypeptide(L)'
;MMLFNLKNKNFSPDYCVENKNGWIAVTQQQIDEISASLTSGGDVWLEKGEIICSGKAPGENYIFDSLTRRWEISPEKLTALLTERKNAVLLRLAAKADELKTGLLAGYPQTEIESFYRQEKEALAWQADHDTATPMLSQIARVRGVPLEVLIRKVIKKSAQFAVAIGIIIGQRQAFEDRLMAVQTLEELEPLSQEIEQWQFQVN
;
A
#
# COMPACT_ATOMS: atom_id res chain seq x y z
N MET A 1 43.71 10.31 24.94
CA MET A 1 43.45 10.59 23.53
C MET A 1 43.13 9.25 22.88
N MET A 2 42.12 9.19 21.99
CA MET A 2 41.84 7.98 21.21
C MET A 2 42.45 8.10 19.83
N LEU A 3 42.94 6.97 19.34
CA LEU A 3 43.49 6.82 17.98
C LEU A 3 42.58 5.89 17.17
N PHE A 4 42.46 6.19 15.88
CA PHE A 4 41.72 5.35 14.91
C PHE A 4 42.69 4.82 13.85
N ASN A 5 42.62 3.52 13.57
CA ASN A 5 43.40 2.87 12.51
C ASN A 5 42.54 2.71 11.27
N LEU A 6 42.89 3.39 10.20
CA LEU A 6 42.16 3.37 8.92
C LEU A 6 42.14 1.99 8.25
N LYS A 7 43.23 1.22 8.37
CA LYS A 7 43.34 -0.09 7.73
C LYS A 7 42.50 -1.14 8.43
N ASN A 8 42.58 -1.13 9.78
CA ASN A 8 41.92 -2.15 10.60
C ASN A 8 40.52 -1.72 11.07
N LYS A 9 40.12 -0.44 10.81
CA LYS A 9 38.84 0.15 11.18
C LYS A 9 38.52 0.01 12.69
N ASN A 10 39.55 0.19 13.54
CA ASN A 10 39.42 0.05 14.97
C ASN A 10 39.99 1.25 15.73
N PHE A 11 39.55 1.40 16.97
CA PHE A 11 40.02 2.42 17.90
C PHE A 11 40.96 1.81 18.94
N SER A 12 41.93 2.60 19.40
CA SER A 12 42.77 2.26 20.56
C SER A 12 43.12 3.47 21.34
N PRO A 13 43.27 3.40 22.68
CA PRO A 13 43.87 4.46 23.47
C PRO A 13 45.32 4.70 23.04
N ASP A 14 45.75 5.95 23.02
CA ASP A 14 47.11 6.39 22.61
C ASP A 14 48.21 5.65 23.37
N TYR A 15 48.02 5.39 24.66
CA TYR A 15 48.96 4.67 25.51
C TYR A 15 49.06 3.17 25.24
N CYS A 16 48.12 2.60 24.47
CA CYS A 16 48.16 1.20 24.11
C CYS A 16 48.82 0.95 22.74
N VAL A 17 49.24 2.01 22.04
CA VAL A 17 49.78 1.90 20.65
C VAL A 17 51.27 2.25 20.68
N GLU A 18 52.12 1.27 20.58
CA GLU A 18 53.60 1.45 20.53
C GLU A 18 54.04 2.05 19.19
N ASN A 19 53.56 1.52 18.09
CA ASN A 19 53.84 2.02 16.74
C ASN A 19 52.62 2.80 16.20
N LYS A 20 52.73 4.13 16.11
CA LYS A 20 51.64 5.02 15.68
C LYS A 20 51.51 5.15 14.18
N ASN A 21 52.25 4.40 13.40
CA ASN A 21 52.18 4.45 11.94
C ASN A 21 50.80 3.94 11.46
N GLY A 22 50.03 4.75 10.73
CA GLY A 22 48.67 4.42 10.28
C GLY A 22 47.57 4.68 11.31
N TRP A 23 47.92 5.27 12.46
CA TRP A 23 46.95 5.71 13.47
C TRP A 23 46.76 7.21 13.42
N ILE A 24 45.53 7.67 13.60
CA ILE A 24 45.12 9.07 13.53
C ILE A 24 44.43 9.44 14.84
N ALA A 25 44.82 10.55 15.43
CA ALA A 25 44.16 11.08 16.62
C ALA A 25 42.75 11.54 16.27
N VAL A 26 41.77 11.15 17.09
CA VAL A 26 40.36 11.46 16.85
C VAL A 26 39.69 12.07 18.05
N THR A 27 38.78 13.00 17.81
CA THR A 27 37.90 13.60 18.81
C THR A 27 36.74 12.68 19.16
N GLN A 28 35.99 12.96 20.22
CA GLN A 28 34.80 12.19 20.57
C GLN A 28 33.74 12.26 19.48
N GLN A 29 33.52 13.43 18.89
CA GLN A 29 32.60 13.59 17.77
C GLN A 29 32.99 12.70 16.57
N GLN A 30 34.27 12.68 16.22
CA GLN A 30 34.78 11.78 15.15
C GLN A 30 34.62 10.30 15.49
N ILE A 31 34.78 9.91 16.75
CA ILE A 31 34.52 8.53 17.20
C ILE A 31 33.06 8.14 16.93
N ASP A 32 32.11 9.02 17.28
CA ASP A 32 30.69 8.78 17.11
C ASP A 32 30.32 8.68 15.63
N GLU A 33 30.85 9.58 14.78
CA GLU A 33 30.62 9.58 13.31
C GLU A 33 31.22 8.34 12.64
N ILE A 34 32.45 7.96 12.99
CA ILE A 34 33.12 6.75 12.49
C ILE A 34 32.34 5.51 12.91
N SER A 35 31.96 5.44 14.18
CA SER A 35 31.20 4.32 14.71
C SER A 35 29.84 4.16 14.03
N ALA A 36 29.12 5.25 13.83
CA ALA A 36 27.84 5.25 13.14
C ALA A 36 27.97 4.78 11.68
N SER A 37 29.01 5.20 10.96
CA SER A 37 29.30 4.77 9.61
C SER A 37 29.59 3.27 9.54
N LEU A 38 30.54 2.78 10.34
CA LEU A 38 31.00 1.39 10.32
C LEU A 38 29.90 0.42 10.80
N THR A 39 29.14 0.78 11.83
CA THR A 39 28.04 -0.07 12.33
C THR A 39 26.86 -0.18 11.38
N SER A 40 26.68 0.78 10.50
CA SER A 40 25.66 0.72 9.44
C SER A 40 26.14 0.06 8.13
N GLY A 41 27.38 -0.46 8.12
CA GLY A 41 27.95 -1.11 6.92
C GLY A 41 28.57 -0.13 5.91
N GLY A 42 28.78 1.11 6.30
CA GLY A 42 29.51 2.11 5.53
C GLY A 42 31.02 2.00 5.68
N ASP A 43 31.72 3.02 5.21
CA ASP A 43 33.18 3.08 5.25
C ASP A 43 33.69 4.45 5.74
N VAL A 44 35.00 4.47 6.04
CA VAL A 44 35.75 5.63 6.48
C VAL A 44 37.06 5.68 5.73
N TRP A 45 37.40 6.83 5.17
CA TRP A 45 38.62 7.03 4.38
C TRP A 45 39.29 8.37 4.68
N LEU A 46 40.48 8.58 4.16
CA LEU A 46 41.15 9.87 4.17
C LEU A 46 40.96 10.57 2.82
N GLU A 47 40.64 11.83 2.87
CA GLU A 47 40.62 12.70 1.71
C GLU A 47 41.29 14.03 2.10
N LYS A 48 42.34 14.39 1.35
CA LYS A 48 43.15 15.61 1.62
C LYS A 48 43.67 15.72 3.06
N GLY A 49 43.88 14.59 3.75
CA GLY A 49 44.38 14.53 5.12
C GLY A 49 43.27 14.58 6.20
N GLU A 50 42.01 14.69 5.80
CA GLU A 50 40.86 14.68 6.71
C GLU A 50 40.15 13.31 6.68
N ILE A 51 39.61 12.90 7.83
CA ILE A 51 38.78 11.68 7.94
C ILE A 51 37.40 12.01 7.38
N ILE A 52 37.02 11.26 6.37
CA ILE A 52 35.68 11.31 5.79
C ILE A 52 34.93 10.02 6.13
N CYS A 53 33.70 10.20 6.59
CA CYS A 53 32.79 9.11 6.96
C CYS A 53 31.66 9.02 5.93
N SER A 54 31.23 7.79 5.58
CA SER A 54 30.06 7.56 4.71
C SER A 54 28.75 8.03 5.34
N GLY A 55 28.75 8.31 6.62
CA GLY A 55 27.55 8.52 7.41
C GLY A 55 26.75 7.23 7.67
N LYS A 56 25.63 7.38 8.35
CA LYS A 56 24.72 6.27 8.60
C LYS A 56 23.93 5.90 7.34
N ALA A 57 23.65 4.61 7.16
CA ALA A 57 22.78 4.15 6.06
C ALA A 57 21.43 4.89 6.07
N PRO A 58 20.95 5.40 4.92
CA PRO A 58 19.66 6.09 4.83
C PRO A 58 18.46 5.19 5.16
N GLY A 59 18.64 3.87 5.11
CA GLY A 59 17.61 2.87 5.43
C GLY A 59 18.17 1.44 5.30
N GLU A 60 17.38 0.46 5.71
CA GLU A 60 17.78 -0.96 5.75
C GLU A 60 18.10 -1.57 4.38
N ASN A 61 17.56 -0.99 3.31
CA ASN A 61 17.75 -1.48 1.96
C ASN A 61 18.99 -0.93 1.26
N TYR A 62 19.72 0.00 1.91
CA TYR A 62 20.90 0.62 1.33
C TYR A 62 22.17 -0.20 1.62
N ILE A 63 23.05 -0.24 0.62
CA ILE A 63 24.40 -0.83 0.70
C ILE A 63 25.37 0.27 0.32
N PHE A 64 26.47 0.39 1.09
CA PHE A 64 27.51 1.35 0.74
C PHE A 64 28.40 0.77 -0.37
N ASP A 65 28.45 1.46 -1.52
CA ASP A 65 29.40 1.14 -2.58
C ASP A 65 30.72 1.89 -2.33
N SER A 66 31.76 1.14 -2.01
CA SER A 66 33.10 1.68 -1.73
C SER A 66 33.80 2.28 -2.96
N LEU A 67 33.38 1.93 -4.18
CA LEU A 67 33.95 2.47 -5.42
C LEU A 67 33.36 3.84 -5.74
N THR A 68 32.04 3.96 -5.67
CA THR A 68 31.33 5.23 -5.90
C THR A 68 31.30 6.10 -4.65
N ARG A 69 31.60 5.54 -3.47
CA ARG A 69 31.49 6.17 -2.13
C ARG A 69 30.10 6.72 -1.85
N ARG A 70 29.07 5.96 -2.26
CA ARG A 70 27.66 6.32 -2.09
C ARG A 70 26.86 5.18 -1.52
N TRP A 71 25.77 5.55 -0.84
CA TRP A 71 24.75 4.60 -0.45
C TRP A 71 23.83 4.34 -1.63
N GLU A 72 23.71 3.09 -2.02
CA GLU A 72 22.89 2.66 -3.16
C GLU A 72 21.96 1.52 -2.72
N ILE A 73 20.81 1.42 -3.35
CA ILE A 73 19.93 0.26 -3.19
C ILE A 73 20.29 -0.73 -4.29
N SER A 74 20.59 -2.00 -3.93
CA SER A 74 20.86 -3.00 -4.96
C SER A 74 19.62 -3.22 -5.85
N PRO A 75 19.79 -3.52 -7.15
CA PRO A 75 18.67 -3.77 -8.06
C PRO A 75 17.71 -4.84 -7.55
N GLU A 76 18.23 -5.90 -6.90
CA GLU A 76 17.43 -6.97 -6.33
C GLU A 76 16.59 -6.48 -5.15
N LYS A 77 17.20 -5.70 -4.26
CA LYS A 77 16.48 -5.10 -3.11
C LYS A 77 15.45 -4.07 -3.57
N LEU A 78 15.77 -3.29 -4.61
CA LEU A 78 14.84 -2.32 -5.18
C LEU A 78 13.61 -3.03 -5.78
N THR A 79 13.83 -4.12 -6.52
CA THR A 79 12.76 -4.95 -7.10
C THR A 79 11.90 -5.58 -6.01
N ALA A 80 12.52 -6.11 -4.96
CA ALA A 80 11.79 -6.68 -3.82
C ALA A 80 10.94 -5.63 -3.10
N LEU A 81 11.49 -4.43 -2.86
CA LEU A 81 10.79 -3.32 -2.24
C LEU A 81 9.62 -2.83 -3.09
N LEU A 82 9.81 -2.70 -4.41
CA LEU A 82 8.74 -2.33 -5.33
C LEU A 82 7.61 -3.36 -5.30
N THR A 83 7.94 -4.65 -5.31
CA THR A 83 6.97 -5.75 -5.24
C THR A 83 6.18 -5.71 -3.94
N GLU A 84 6.85 -5.54 -2.80
CA GLU A 84 6.21 -5.40 -1.48
C GLU A 84 5.24 -4.21 -1.45
N ARG A 85 5.69 -3.05 -1.94
CA ARG A 85 4.88 -1.84 -1.98
C ARG A 85 3.66 -1.98 -2.91
N LYS A 86 3.83 -2.60 -4.09
CA LYS A 86 2.70 -2.91 -4.99
C LYS A 86 1.66 -3.80 -4.30
N ASN A 87 2.09 -4.86 -3.61
CA ASN A 87 1.18 -5.75 -2.88
C ASN A 87 0.41 -5.00 -1.78
N ALA A 88 1.06 -4.09 -1.05
CA ALA A 88 0.40 -3.26 -0.06
C ALA A 88 -0.64 -2.31 -0.68
N VAL A 89 -0.37 -1.75 -1.87
CA VAL A 89 -1.32 -0.93 -2.62
C VAL A 89 -2.50 -1.76 -3.14
N LEU A 90 -2.28 -2.99 -3.62
CA LEU A 90 -3.35 -3.92 -4.02
C LEU A 90 -4.33 -4.22 -2.89
N LEU A 91 -3.82 -4.47 -1.69
CA LEU A 91 -4.66 -4.70 -0.51
C LEU A 91 -5.50 -3.45 -0.16
N ARG A 92 -4.90 -2.26 -0.24
CA ARG A 92 -5.63 -1.00 -0.02
C ARG A 92 -6.68 -0.75 -1.09
N LEU A 93 -6.38 -1.05 -2.35
CA LEU A 93 -7.32 -0.94 -3.47
C LEU A 93 -8.55 -1.84 -3.25
N ALA A 94 -8.35 -3.09 -2.83
CA ALA A 94 -9.45 -4.00 -2.51
C ALA A 94 -10.30 -3.48 -1.33
N ALA A 95 -9.66 -3.04 -0.25
CA ALA A 95 -10.34 -2.48 0.91
C ALA A 95 -11.15 -1.21 0.53
N LYS A 96 -10.61 -0.37 -0.35
CA LYS A 96 -11.31 0.83 -0.83
C LYS A 96 -12.55 0.49 -1.66
N ALA A 97 -12.48 -0.52 -2.52
CA ALA A 97 -13.65 -1.00 -3.26
C ALA A 97 -14.75 -1.53 -2.32
N ASP A 98 -14.36 -2.26 -1.27
CA ASP A 98 -15.31 -2.76 -0.26
C ASP A 98 -15.92 -1.61 0.57
N GLU A 99 -15.15 -0.57 0.91
CA GLU A 99 -15.63 0.65 1.56
C GLU A 99 -16.69 1.34 0.70
N LEU A 100 -16.42 1.54 -0.59
CA LEU A 100 -17.35 2.17 -1.53
C LEU A 100 -18.65 1.38 -1.68
N LYS A 101 -18.56 0.03 -1.80
CA LYS A 101 -19.72 -0.86 -1.79
C LYS A 101 -20.51 -0.71 -0.49
N THR A 102 -19.83 -0.69 0.65
CA THR A 102 -20.48 -0.53 1.96
C THR A 102 -21.23 0.81 2.05
N GLY A 103 -20.64 1.88 1.49
CA GLY A 103 -21.30 3.18 1.37
C GLY A 103 -22.61 3.14 0.57
N LEU A 104 -22.68 2.35 -0.52
CA LEU A 104 -23.92 2.15 -1.29
C LEU A 104 -25.02 1.44 -0.51
N LEU A 105 -24.64 0.64 0.47
CA LEU A 105 -25.56 -0.13 1.31
C LEU A 105 -25.89 0.59 2.63
N ALA A 106 -25.32 1.76 2.86
CA ALA A 106 -25.54 2.52 4.08
C ALA A 106 -27.04 2.80 4.31
N GLY A 107 -27.49 2.53 5.53
CA GLY A 107 -28.90 2.71 5.93
C GLY A 107 -29.80 1.48 5.72
N TYR A 108 -29.30 0.41 5.09
CA TYR A 108 -30.02 -0.86 5.01
C TYR A 108 -29.63 -1.80 6.15
N PRO A 109 -30.59 -2.41 6.88
CA PRO A 109 -30.29 -3.47 7.83
C PRO A 109 -29.66 -4.69 7.15
N GLN A 110 -28.77 -5.41 7.84
CA GLN A 110 -28.08 -6.58 7.28
C GLN A 110 -29.08 -7.65 6.77
N THR A 111 -30.17 -7.90 7.49
CA THR A 111 -31.24 -8.83 7.07
C THR A 111 -31.85 -8.43 5.71
N GLU A 112 -32.00 -7.14 5.46
CA GLU A 112 -32.53 -6.65 4.18
C GLU A 112 -31.50 -6.83 3.05
N ILE A 113 -30.22 -6.50 3.31
CA ILE A 113 -29.12 -6.68 2.35
C ILE A 113 -29.01 -8.16 1.93
N GLU A 114 -29.05 -9.10 2.87
CA GLU A 114 -28.99 -10.52 2.60
C GLU A 114 -30.17 -11.04 1.75
N SER A 115 -31.29 -10.34 1.79
CA SER A 115 -32.47 -10.69 1.03
C SER A 115 -32.49 -10.14 -0.40
N PHE A 116 -31.65 -9.16 -0.77
CA PHE A 116 -31.72 -8.43 -2.05
C PHE A 116 -31.65 -9.35 -3.25
N TYR A 117 -30.73 -10.31 -3.26
CA TYR A 117 -30.61 -11.27 -4.35
C TYR A 117 -31.90 -12.08 -4.55
N ARG A 118 -32.54 -12.51 -3.45
CA ARG A 118 -33.79 -13.27 -3.51
C ARG A 118 -34.96 -12.39 -3.97
N GLN A 119 -35.05 -11.15 -3.50
CA GLN A 119 -36.07 -10.20 -3.95
C GLN A 119 -35.95 -9.93 -5.45
N GLU A 120 -34.73 -9.68 -5.95
CA GLU A 120 -34.47 -9.48 -7.35
C GLU A 120 -34.87 -10.70 -8.19
N LYS A 121 -34.44 -11.91 -7.79
CA LYS A 121 -34.77 -13.16 -8.48
C LYS A 121 -36.29 -13.39 -8.58
N GLU A 122 -37.02 -13.17 -7.49
CA GLU A 122 -38.49 -13.27 -7.49
C GLU A 122 -39.13 -12.21 -8.40
N ALA A 123 -38.62 -10.98 -8.35
CA ALA A 123 -39.12 -9.87 -9.15
C ALA A 123 -38.93 -10.10 -10.66
N LEU A 124 -37.74 -10.55 -11.09
CA LEU A 124 -37.45 -10.84 -12.49
C LEU A 124 -38.25 -12.06 -13.00
N ALA A 125 -38.39 -13.09 -12.20
CA ALA A 125 -39.18 -14.26 -12.55
C ALA A 125 -40.67 -13.89 -12.75
N TRP A 126 -41.25 -13.11 -11.87
CA TRP A 126 -42.62 -12.60 -11.99
C TRP A 126 -42.79 -11.66 -13.20
N GLN A 127 -41.78 -10.85 -13.53
CA GLN A 127 -41.83 -10.00 -14.72
C GLN A 127 -41.88 -10.82 -16.01
N ALA A 128 -41.18 -11.99 -16.06
CA ALA A 128 -41.20 -12.89 -17.18
C ALA A 128 -42.49 -13.71 -17.28
N ASP A 129 -43.04 -14.09 -16.12
CA ASP A 129 -44.28 -14.88 -16.01
C ASP A 129 -45.02 -14.44 -14.73
N HIS A 130 -46.17 -13.77 -14.91
CA HIS A 130 -46.98 -13.24 -13.82
C HIS A 130 -47.62 -14.29 -12.91
N ASP A 131 -47.67 -15.56 -13.35
CA ASP A 131 -48.16 -16.70 -12.55
C ASP A 131 -47.07 -17.25 -11.61
N THR A 132 -45.82 -16.79 -11.75
CA THR A 132 -44.70 -17.24 -10.91
C THR A 132 -44.89 -16.80 -9.44
N ALA A 133 -44.75 -17.73 -8.51
CA ALA A 133 -44.84 -17.47 -7.11
C ALA A 133 -43.70 -16.56 -6.57
N THR A 134 -44.07 -15.55 -5.81
CA THR A 134 -43.12 -14.60 -5.19
C THR A 134 -43.33 -14.57 -3.67
N PRO A 135 -42.98 -15.66 -2.95
CA PRO A 135 -43.35 -15.80 -1.53
C PRO A 135 -42.79 -14.69 -0.65
N MET A 136 -41.54 -14.24 -0.87
CA MET A 136 -40.93 -13.15 -0.09
C MET A 136 -41.58 -11.80 -0.42
N LEU A 137 -41.63 -11.46 -1.70
CA LEU A 137 -42.18 -10.16 -2.15
C LEU A 137 -43.66 -10.04 -1.83
N SER A 138 -44.44 -11.12 -1.95
CA SER A 138 -45.85 -11.15 -1.58
C SER A 138 -46.07 -10.85 -0.07
N GLN A 139 -45.24 -11.42 0.82
CA GLN A 139 -45.30 -11.13 2.25
C GLN A 139 -44.91 -9.68 2.57
N ILE A 140 -43.84 -9.19 1.94
CA ILE A 140 -43.41 -7.78 2.10
C ILE A 140 -44.52 -6.83 1.65
N ALA A 141 -45.13 -7.08 0.47
CA ALA A 141 -46.23 -6.28 -0.06
C ALA A 141 -47.43 -6.27 0.87
N ARG A 142 -47.81 -7.46 1.35
CA ARG A 142 -48.95 -7.65 2.29
C ARG A 142 -48.72 -6.86 3.58
N VAL A 143 -47.57 -7.01 4.22
CA VAL A 143 -47.27 -6.36 5.51
C VAL A 143 -47.19 -4.85 5.38
N ARG A 144 -46.67 -4.37 4.23
CA ARG A 144 -46.55 -2.92 3.93
C ARG A 144 -47.83 -2.30 3.42
N GLY A 145 -48.86 -3.09 3.09
CA GLY A 145 -50.09 -2.58 2.51
C GLY A 145 -49.92 -1.98 1.13
N VAL A 146 -48.97 -2.48 0.32
CA VAL A 146 -48.71 -1.99 -1.04
C VAL A 146 -49.01 -3.05 -2.11
N PRO A 147 -49.44 -2.66 -3.34
CA PRO A 147 -49.64 -3.63 -4.40
C PRO A 147 -48.32 -4.35 -4.77
N LEU A 148 -48.39 -5.66 -4.97
CA LEU A 148 -47.25 -6.50 -5.28
C LEU A 148 -46.48 -6.00 -6.52
N GLU A 149 -47.22 -5.67 -7.59
CA GLU A 149 -46.66 -5.15 -8.84
C GLU A 149 -45.86 -3.86 -8.64
N VAL A 150 -46.34 -2.95 -7.76
CA VAL A 150 -45.64 -1.71 -7.44
C VAL A 150 -44.32 -2.00 -6.70
N LEU A 151 -44.34 -2.99 -5.79
CA LEU A 151 -43.14 -3.43 -5.08
C LEU A 151 -42.13 -4.04 -6.06
N ILE A 152 -42.57 -4.96 -6.93
CA ILE A 152 -41.74 -5.63 -7.94
C ILE A 152 -41.05 -4.59 -8.84
N ARG A 153 -41.76 -3.65 -9.41
CA ARG A 153 -41.18 -2.55 -10.23
C ARG A 153 -40.10 -1.75 -9.49
N LYS A 154 -40.33 -1.48 -8.19
CA LYS A 154 -39.34 -0.79 -7.35
C LYS A 154 -38.10 -1.65 -7.11
N VAL A 155 -38.27 -2.95 -6.86
CA VAL A 155 -37.16 -3.89 -6.66
C VAL A 155 -36.29 -3.96 -7.92
N ILE A 156 -36.90 -4.19 -9.10
CA ILE A 156 -36.19 -4.26 -10.40
C ILE A 156 -35.42 -2.97 -10.68
N LYS A 157 -36.06 -1.82 -10.48
CA LYS A 157 -35.40 -0.51 -10.69
C LYS A 157 -34.19 -0.32 -9.77
N LYS A 158 -34.33 -0.63 -8.47
CA LYS A 158 -33.24 -0.49 -7.48
C LYS A 158 -32.11 -1.48 -7.74
N SER A 159 -32.43 -2.74 -8.07
CA SER A 159 -31.45 -3.75 -8.43
C SER A 159 -30.64 -3.35 -9.66
N ALA A 160 -31.27 -2.85 -10.71
CA ALA A 160 -30.57 -2.35 -11.89
C ALA A 160 -29.65 -1.16 -11.57
N GLN A 161 -30.09 -0.22 -10.75
CA GLN A 161 -29.26 0.91 -10.30
C GLN A 161 -28.05 0.43 -9.47
N PHE A 162 -28.27 -0.51 -8.58
CA PHE A 162 -27.19 -1.10 -7.76
C PHE A 162 -26.18 -1.86 -8.63
N ALA A 163 -26.65 -2.64 -9.61
CA ALA A 163 -25.79 -3.36 -10.55
C ALA A 163 -24.88 -2.40 -11.34
N VAL A 164 -25.42 -1.27 -11.80
CA VAL A 164 -24.63 -0.23 -12.50
C VAL A 164 -23.57 0.35 -11.56
N ALA A 165 -23.93 0.70 -10.32
CA ALA A 165 -23.01 1.27 -9.36
C ALA A 165 -21.88 0.29 -9.01
N ILE A 166 -22.19 -0.98 -8.78
CA ILE A 166 -21.20 -2.03 -8.51
C ILE A 166 -20.31 -2.26 -9.75
N GLY A 167 -20.89 -2.25 -10.96
CA GLY A 167 -20.15 -2.36 -12.21
C GLY A 167 -19.10 -1.23 -12.36
N ILE A 168 -19.45 -0.01 -12.01
CA ILE A 168 -18.52 1.14 -12.01
C ILE A 168 -17.38 0.91 -11.01
N ILE A 169 -17.68 0.50 -9.76
CA ILE A 169 -16.67 0.24 -8.74
C ILE A 169 -15.70 -0.87 -9.20
N ILE A 170 -16.23 -1.97 -9.71
CA ILE A 170 -15.42 -3.10 -10.20
C ILE A 170 -14.54 -2.65 -11.37
N GLY A 171 -15.10 -1.93 -12.35
CA GLY A 171 -14.35 -1.46 -13.52
C GLY A 171 -13.23 -0.50 -13.13
N GLN A 172 -13.49 0.45 -12.24
CA GLN A 172 -12.47 1.37 -11.73
C GLN A 172 -11.39 0.64 -10.93
N ARG A 173 -11.75 -0.32 -10.06
CA ARG A 173 -10.80 -1.15 -9.35
C ARG A 173 -9.86 -1.91 -10.30
N GLN A 174 -10.43 -2.52 -11.34
CA GLN A 174 -9.64 -3.25 -12.35
C GLN A 174 -8.73 -2.31 -13.14
N ALA A 175 -9.21 -1.12 -13.52
CA ALA A 175 -8.38 -0.12 -14.19
C ALA A 175 -7.20 0.35 -13.33
N PHE A 176 -7.39 0.53 -12.02
CA PHE A 176 -6.30 0.79 -11.09
C PHE A 176 -5.33 -0.38 -10.96
N GLU A 177 -5.83 -1.61 -10.92
CA GLU A 177 -5.02 -2.83 -10.88
C GLU A 177 -4.12 -2.95 -12.11
N ASP A 178 -4.67 -2.72 -13.31
CA ASP A 178 -3.91 -2.74 -14.57
C ASP A 178 -2.79 -1.69 -14.56
N ARG A 179 -3.09 -0.47 -14.12
CA ARG A 179 -2.09 0.60 -13.97
C ARG A 179 -1.02 0.22 -12.96
N LEU A 180 -1.39 -0.36 -11.82
CA LEU A 180 -0.47 -0.78 -10.78
C LEU A 180 0.47 -1.90 -11.26
N MET A 181 -0.02 -2.83 -12.08
CA MET A 181 0.82 -3.86 -12.70
C MET A 181 1.85 -3.26 -13.66
N ALA A 182 1.51 -2.20 -14.37
CA ALA A 182 2.38 -1.51 -15.31
C ALA A 182 3.49 -0.67 -14.65
N VAL A 183 3.36 -0.26 -13.39
CA VAL A 183 4.36 0.51 -12.64
C VAL A 183 5.70 -0.21 -12.61
N GLN A 184 6.80 0.50 -12.87
CA GLN A 184 8.16 -0.05 -12.88
C GLN A 184 9.06 0.57 -11.79
N THR A 185 8.70 1.72 -11.22
CA THR A 185 9.51 2.44 -10.24
C THR A 185 8.70 2.84 -9.00
N LEU A 186 9.39 3.13 -7.91
CA LEU A 186 8.75 3.64 -6.68
C LEU A 186 8.16 5.04 -6.89
N GLU A 187 8.80 5.85 -7.74
CA GLU A 187 8.36 7.20 -8.08
C GLU A 187 7.03 7.18 -8.86
N GLU A 188 6.82 6.19 -9.72
CA GLU A 188 5.55 5.98 -10.43
C GLU A 188 4.45 5.44 -9.50
N LEU A 189 4.83 4.67 -8.48
CA LEU A 189 3.89 4.04 -7.55
C LEU A 189 3.21 5.06 -6.63
N GLU A 190 3.95 6.06 -6.17
CA GLU A 190 3.49 7.02 -5.16
C GLU A 190 2.25 7.80 -5.61
N PRO A 191 2.24 8.47 -6.79
CA PRO A 191 1.05 9.20 -7.25
C PRO A 191 -0.15 8.29 -7.48
N LEU A 192 0.07 7.06 -7.97
CA LEU A 192 -1.01 6.08 -8.16
C LEU A 192 -1.61 5.65 -6.82
N SER A 193 -0.77 5.44 -5.81
CA SER A 193 -1.21 5.11 -4.45
C SER A 193 -2.09 6.22 -3.86
N GLN A 194 -1.71 7.48 -4.04
CA GLN A 194 -2.49 8.63 -3.57
C GLN A 194 -3.82 8.76 -4.32
N GLU A 195 -3.85 8.51 -5.63
CA GLU A 195 -5.08 8.52 -6.43
C GLU A 195 -6.06 7.44 -5.94
N ILE A 196 -5.57 6.24 -5.61
CA ILE A 196 -6.38 5.15 -5.06
C ILE A 196 -6.96 5.53 -3.68
N GLU A 197 -6.18 6.17 -2.82
CA GLU A 197 -6.66 6.63 -1.51
C GLU A 197 -7.77 7.69 -1.62
N GLN A 198 -7.66 8.56 -2.63
CA GLN A 198 -8.65 9.63 -2.90
C GLN A 198 -9.83 9.15 -3.75
N TRP A 199 -9.81 7.89 -4.20
CA TRP A 199 -10.87 7.37 -5.04
C TRP A 199 -12.23 7.43 -4.34
N GLN A 200 -13.18 8.06 -5.00
CA GLN A 200 -14.57 8.20 -4.55
C GLN A 200 -15.52 7.67 -5.61
N PHE A 201 -16.64 7.13 -5.17
CA PHE A 201 -17.72 6.74 -6.08
C PHE A 201 -18.40 7.99 -6.62
N GLN A 202 -18.31 8.19 -7.94
CA GLN A 202 -19.02 9.25 -8.66
C GLN A 202 -20.01 8.60 -9.63
N VAL A 203 -21.27 8.96 -9.50
CA VAL A 203 -22.31 8.64 -10.49
C VAL A 203 -22.30 9.80 -11.49
N ASN A 204 -21.80 9.54 -12.69
CA ASN A 204 -21.94 10.48 -13.82
C ASN A 204 -23.34 10.41 -14.41
#